data_54c3fd1d6e79c1ab470a43c8f5614253
#
_entry.id   54c3fd1d6e79c1ab470a43c8f5614253
#
_cell.length_a   1.000
_cell.length_b   1.000
_cell.length_c   1.000
_cell.angle_alpha   90.00
_cell.angle_beta   90.00
_cell.angle_gamma   90.00
#
_symmetry.space_group_name_H-M   'P 1'
#
loop_
_entity.id
_entity.type
_entity.pdbx_description
1 polymer ?
#
loop_
_entity_poly.entity_id
_entity_poly.type
_entity_poly.pdbx_seq_one_letter_code
_entity_poly.pdbx_strand_id
1 'polypeptide(L)'
;MFFQTSRGICVRKIHVCLGLVLLLAGAAFSQTPETVVASVNNIEITQKQVDDSVSAQVHPLQQQLYAIRKAALENLVTTKILESEAAARRVSIDELRRQLTLGEIKVTRAQVEEAYAQNASFFAAMSPDEARERLRLDLENQERMKHYRAGLDALRRKWTVRLNFAPPVFVTELDDGLSPAKGPKNAAVTIVEFSDFECHYCKAVQRTLKQVLERYGSEVRLVFKHLPLEGHRNALPAARAAYCGAEQERFWHFHDALFGTKELSPPVFEQIANELGLGVPKFQECLKSEQSRTAIVKDLETARLFRIESTPSFVVNGKVIQGALSFADFQKVIEQELSQRATQKQSSTN
;
A
#
# COMPACT_ATOMS: atom_id res chain seq x y z
N MET A 1 -100.97 -18.61 -13.33
CA MET A 1 -100.71 -18.60 -11.89
C MET A 1 -99.21 -18.57 -11.68
N PHE A 2 -98.76 -17.47 -11.09
CA PHE A 2 -97.46 -17.31 -10.37
C PHE A 2 -96.21 -17.22 -11.17
N PHE A 3 -95.62 -16.21 -11.11
CA PHE A 3 -94.87 -15.18 -10.45
C PHE A 3 -93.43 -15.13 -11.01
N GLN A 4 -93.24 -14.03 -11.65
CA GLN A 4 -91.96 -13.50 -12.05
C GLN A 4 -91.16 -13.03 -10.85
N THR A 5 -89.89 -13.28 -10.80
CA THR A 5 -88.96 -12.40 -10.11
C THR A 5 -87.65 -12.31 -10.89
N SER A 6 -87.42 -11.14 -11.41
CA SER A 6 -86.22 -10.66 -11.99
C SER A 6 -85.15 -10.50 -10.89
N ARG A 7 -83.93 -11.02 -11.13
CA ARG A 7 -82.71 -10.64 -10.34
C ARG A 7 -81.75 -9.91 -11.26
N GLY A 8 -81.60 -8.62 -10.97
CA GLY A 8 -80.64 -7.76 -11.61
C GLY A 8 -79.18 -8.19 -11.27
N ILE A 9 -78.39 -8.29 -12.30
CA ILE A 9 -76.94 -8.55 -12.17
C ILE A 9 -76.27 -7.22 -11.93
N CYS A 10 -75.75 -7.05 -10.70
CA CYS A 10 -74.92 -5.92 -10.30
C CYS A 10 -73.49 -6.14 -10.86
N VAL A 11 -73.20 -5.39 -11.90
CA VAL A 11 -71.76 -5.38 -12.43
C VAL A 11 -70.89 -4.61 -11.49
N ARG A 12 -70.15 -5.34 -10.68
CA ARG A 12 -69.08 -4.80 -9.85
C ARG A 12 -67.92 -4.39 -10.76
N LYS A 13 -67.67 -3.09 -10.85
CA LYS A 13 -66.46 -2.53 -11.46
C LYS A 13 -65.21 -3.03 -10.64
N ILE A 14 -64.44 -3.90 -11.25
CA ILE A 14 -63.10 -4.29 -10.73
C ILE A 14 -62.16 -3.14 -11.03
N HIS A 15 -61.81 -2.39 -9.97
CA HIS A 15 -60.71 -1.45 -10.04
C HIS A 15 -59.40 -2.28 -10.01
N VAL A 16 -58.74 -2.37 -11.16
CA VAL A 16 -57.40 -2.87 -11.26
C VAL A 16 -56.49 -1.82 -10.61
N CYS A 17 -56.11 -2.02 -9.34
CA CYS A 17 -55.00 -1.31 -8.73
C CYS A 17 -53.73 -1.77 -9.41
N LEU A 18 -53.21 -0.94 -10.32
CA LEU A 18 -51.87 -1.08 -10.85
C LEU A 18 -50.89 -0.82 -9.69
N GLY A 19 -50.48 -1.89 -9.00
CA GLY A 19 -49.42 -1.82 -8.00
C GLY A 19 -48.10 -1.44 -8.69
N LEU A 20 -47.70 -0.18 -8.49
CA LEU A 20 -46.37 0.31 -8.84
C LEU A 20 -45.35 -0.46 -7.98
N VAL A 21 -44.77 -1.54 -8.52
CA VAL A 21 -43.62 -2.21 -7.90
C VAL A 21 -42.44 -1.24 -8.04
N LEU A 22 -42.24 -0.42 -7.02
CA LEU A 22 -40.98 0.30 -6.85
C LEU A 22 -39.89 -0.77 -6.64
N LEU A 23 -39.13 -1.05 -7.70
CA LEU A 23 -37.81 -1.67 -7.60
C LEU A 23 -36.94 -0.73 -6.77
N LEU A 24 -36.91 -0.97 -5.48
CA LEU A 24 -35.83 -0.46 -4.61
C LEU A 24 -34.52 -1.10 -5.10
N ALA A 25 -33.91 -0.48 -6.10
CA ALA A 25 -32.49 -0.68 -6.36
C ALA A 25 -31.81 -0.39 -5.03
N GLY A 26 -31.25 -1.42 -4.42
CA GLY A 26 -30.47 -1.32 -3.20
C GLY A 26 -29.28 -0.38 -3.47
N ALA A 27 -29.47 0.91 -3.24
CA ALA A 27 -28.38 1.84 -3.09
C ALA A 27 -27.60 1.34 -1.89
N ALA A 28 -26.40 0.80 -2.12
CA ALA A 28 -25.43 0.62 -1.06
C ALA A 28 -25.21 2.02 -0.47
N PHE A 29 -25.83 2.29 0.67
CA PHE A 29 -25.59 3.51 1.43
C PHE A 29 -24.11 3.47 1.82
N SER A 30 -23.30 4.24 1.13
CA SER A 30 -21.95 4.56 1.57
C SER A 30 -22.12 5.39 2.85
N GLN A 31 -21.96 4.76 4.00
CA GLN A 31 -21.97 5.46 5.28
C GLN A 31 -20.77 6.39 5.33
N THR A 32 -21.01 7.66 5.65
CA THR A 32 -19.90 8.61 5.85
C THR A 32 -19.23 8.34 7.20
N PRO A 33 -17.94 8.70 7.38
CA PRO A 33 -17.23 8.49 8.64
C PRO A 33 -17.93 9.11 9.87
N GLU A 34 -18.71 10.18 9.67
CA GLU A 34 -19.45 10.88 10.71
C GLU A 34 -20.84 10.29 10.99
N THR A 35 -21.26 9.25 10.26
CA THR A 35 -22.56 8.61 10.47
C THR A 35 -22.63 7.98 11.86
N VAL A 36 -23.61 8.38 12.68
CA VAL A 36 -23.89 7.75 13.96
C VAL A 36 -24.51 6.38 13.71
N VAL A 37 -23.86 5.32 14.20
CA VAL A 37 -24.29 3.92 14.00
C VAL A 37 -24.92 3.30 15.24
N ALA A 38 -24.67 3.89 16.42
CA ALA A 38 -25.30 3.50 17.67
C ALA A 38 -25.26 4.64 18.70
N SER A 39 -26.07 4.52 19.78
CA SER A 39 -25.95 5.41 20.92
C SER A 39 -26.21 4.65 22.23
N VAL A 40 -25.47 5.00 23.27
CA VAL A 40 -25.63 4.45 24.63
C VAL A 40 -25.77 5.62 25.60
N ASN A 41 -26.92 5.76 26.23
CA ASN A 41 -27.23 6.88 27.15
C ASN A 41 -26.87 8.26 26.54
N ASN A 42 -27.26 8.51 25.28
CA ASN A 42 -26.95 9.73 24.52
C ASN A 42 -25.47 9.92 24.14
N ILE A 43 -24.62 8.93 24.38
CA ILE A 43 -23.25 8.92 23.85
C ILE A 43 -23.31 8.26 22.47
N GLU A 44 -22.99 9.03 21.44
CA GLU A 44 -23.03 8.56 20.05
C GLU A 44 -21.77 7.74 19.71
N ILE A 45 -21.99 6.64 19.00
CA ILE A 45 -20.94 5.82 18.40
C ILE A 45 -21.02 6.04 16.89
N THR A 46 -19.93 6.55 16.32
CA THR A 46 -19.85 6.84 14.90
C THR A 46 -19.28 5.65 14.10
N GLN A 47 -19.57 5.60 12.79
CA GLN A 47 -18.96 4.64 11.88
C GLN A 47 -17.43 4.69 11.96
N LYS A 48 -16.87 5.89 12.05
CA LYS A 48 -15.43 6.09 12.21
C LYS A 48 -14.86 5.37 13.45
N GLN A 49 -15.53 5.49 14.59
CA GLN A 49 -15.08 4.81 15.81
C GLN A 49 -15.12 3.29 15.68
N VAL A 50 -16.13 2.75 14.98
CA VAL A 50 -16.20 1.31 14.67
C VAL A 50 -15.07 0.90 13.74
N ASP A 51 -14.87 1.64 12.65
CA ASP A 51 -13.82 1.34 11.67
C ASP A 51 -12.42 1.43 12.30
N ASP A 52 -12.17 2.47 13.13
CA ASP A 52 -10.93 2.62 13.89
C ASP A 52 -10.69 1.39 14.81
N SER A 53 -11.74 0.90 15.47
CA SER A 53 -11.63 -0.22 16.42
C SER A 53 -11.27 -1.57 15.77
N VAL A 54 -11.58 -1.74 14.49
CA VAL A 54 -11.34 -2.97 13.72
C VAL A 54 -10.30 -2.78 12.60
N SER A 55 -9.72 -1.60 12.48
CA SER A 55 -8.78 -1.24 11.41
C SER A 55 -7.62 -2.23 11.30
N ALA A 56 -7.06 -2.66 12.44
CA ALA A 56 -6.01 -3.68 12.52
C ALA A 56 -6.36 -4.98 11.80
N GLN A 57 -7.62 -5.36 11.81
CA GLN A 57 -8.12 -6.60 11.21
C GLN A 57 -8.53 -6.38 9.76
N VAL A 58 -9.11 -5.23 9.46
CA VAL A 58 -9.68 -4.91 8.15
C VAL A 58 -8.62 -4.55 7.11
N HIS A 59 -7.60 -3.77 7.48
CA HIS A 59 -6.56 -3.32 6.54
C HIS A 59 -5.81 -4.46 5.84
N PRO A 60 -5.29 -5.48 6.55
CA PRO A 60 -4.64 -6.60 5.89
C PRO A 60 -5.57 -7.34 4.92
N LEU A 61 -6.85 -7.48 5.26
CA LEU A 61 -7.84 -8.12 4.40
C LEU A 61 -8.11 -7.29 3.14
N GLN A 62 -8.20 -5.98 3.27
CA GLN A 62 -8.39 -5.07 2.13
C GLN A 62 -7.16 -5.08 1.21
N GLN A 63 -5.95 -5.12 1.76
CA GLN A 63 -4.72 -5.27 0.97
C GLN A 63 -4.68 -6.61 0.22
N GLN A 64 -5.06 -7.71 0.88
CA GLN A 64 -5.16 -9.02 0.25
C GLN A 64 -6.21 -9.02 -0.87
N LEU A 65 -7.39 -8.46 -0.60
CA LEU A 65 -8.46 -8.33 -1.59
C LEU A 65 -8.01 -7.51 -2.81
N TYR A 66 -7.32 -6.40 -2.57
CA TYR A 66 -6.75 -5.59 -3.63
C TYR A 66 -5.72 -6.37 -4.45
N ALA A 67 -4.80 -7.08 -3.80
CA ALA A 67 -3.78 -7.89 -4.48
C ALA A 67 -4.41 -8.98 -5.35
N ILE A 68 -5.43 -9.68 -4.84
CA ILE A 68 -6.19 -10.69 -5.59
C ILE A 68 -6.89 -10.06 -6.80
N ARG A 69 -7.60 -8.94 -6.59
CA ARG A 69 -8.30 -8.23 -7.68
C ARG A 69 -7.33 -7.69 -8.73
N LYS A 70 -6.18 -7.18 -8.30
CA LYS A 70 -5.13 -6.69 -9.20
C LYS A 70 -4.57 -7.83 -10.07
N ALA A 71 -4.25 -8.97 -9.46
CA ALA A 71 -3.78 -10.14 -10.20
C ALA A 71 -4.83 -10.65 -11.21
N ALA A 72 -6.10 -10.70 -10.80
CA ALA A 72 -7.19 -11.06 -11.70
C ALA A 72 -7.34 -10.07 -12.86
N LEU A 73 -7.25 -8.76 -12.60
CA LEU A 73 -7.29 -7.72 -13.63
C LEU A 73 -6.13 -7.87 -14.64
N GLU A 74 -4.91 -8.08 -14.18
CA GLU A 74 -3.73 -8.28 -15.02
C GLU A 74 -3.90 -9.52 -15.94
N ASN A 75 -4.48 -10.59 -15.40
CA ASN A 75 -4.79 -11.79 -16.19
C ASN A 75 -5.87 -11.52 -17.24
N LEU A 76 -6.94 -10.79 -16.89
CA LEU A 76 -8.00 -10.40 -17.82
C LEU A 76 -7.46 -9.49 -18.94
N VAL A 77 -6.65 -8.50 -18.58
CA VAL A 77 -5.99 -7.61 -19.55
C VAL A 77 -5.13 -8.43 -20.52
N THR A 78 -4.31 -9.34 -19.99
CA THR A 78 -3.47 -10.21 -20.83
C THR A 78 -4.32 -11.07 -21.75
N THR A 79 -5.42 -11.65 -21.25
CA THR A 79 -6.36 -12.42 -22.06
C THR A 79 -6.97 -11.57 -23.17
N LYS A 80 -7.42 -10.37 -22.86
CA LYS A 80 -8.01 -9.46 -23.87
C LYS A 80 -7.01 -9.01 -24.94
N ILE A 81 -5.74 -8.79 -24.56
CA ILE A 81 -4.67 -8.50 -25.53
C ILE A 81 -4.45 -9.68 -26.46
N LEU A 82 -4.38 -10.91 -25.91
CA LEU A 82 -4.20 -12.12 -26.72
C LEU A 82 -5.40 -12.38 -27.64
N GLU A 83 -6.62 -12.22 -27.17
CA GLU A 83 -7.84 -12.33 -27.97
C GLU A 83 -7.82 -11.33 -29.14
N SER A 84 -7.52 -10.06 -28.85
CA SER A 84 -7.48 -8.99 -29.84
C SER A 84 -6.40 -9.22 -30.89
N GLU A 85 -5.22 -9.65 -30.48
CA GLU A 85 -4.10 -9.91 -31.39
C GLU A 85 -4.33 -11.17 -32.23
N ALA A 86 -4.89 -12.23 -31.63
CA ALA A 86 -5.23 -13.46 -32.36
C ALA A 86 -6.26 -13.20 -33.45
N ALA A 87 -7.30 -12.41 -33.12
CA ALA A 87 -8.30 -11.97 -34.09
C ALA A 87 -7.67 -11.13 -35.23
N ALA A 88 -6.81 -10.17 -34.87
CA ALA A 88 -6.11 -9.33 -35.85
C ALA A 88 -5.21 -10.14 -36.82
N ARG A 89 -4.58 -11.20 -36.29
CA ARG A 89 -3.73 -12.12 -37.14
C ARG A 89 -4.52 -13.24 -37.76
N ARG A 90 -5.81 -13.42 -37.44
CA ARG A 90 -6.66 -14.53 -37.89
C ARG A 90 -6.10 -15.91 -37.52
N VAL A 91 -5.59 -16.03 -36.30
CA VAL A 91 -5.08 -17.27 -35.72
C VAL A 91 -5.82 -17.58 -34.40
N SER A 92 -5.68 -18.82 -33.92
CA SER A 92 -6.19 -19.14 -32.56
C SER A 92 -5.29 -18.53 -31.47
N ILE A 93 -5.83 -18.36 -30.27
CA ILE A 93 -5.04 -17.89 -29.11
C ILE A 93 -3.87 -18.85 -28.83
N ASP A 94 -4.08 -20.15 -28.97
CA ASP A 94 -3.04 -21.16 -28.73
C ASP A 94 -1.94 -21.10 -29.77
N GLU A 95 -2.30 -20.82 -31.03
CA GLU A 95 -1.32 -20.58 -32.07
C GLU A 95 -0.52 -19.30 -31.81
N LEU A 96 -1.19 -18.23 -31.41
CA LEU A 96 -0.53 -16.99 -31.02
C LEU A 96 0.43 -17.21 -29.82
N ARG A 97 0.01 -17.96 -28.81
CA ARG A 97 0.87 -18.31 -27.67
C ARG A 97 2.11 -19.07 -28.11
N ARG A 98 1.95 -20.06 -29.01
CA ARG A 98 3.09 -20.76 -29.61
C ARG A 98 4.02 -19.81 -30.34
N GLN A 99 3.48 -18.91 -31.16
CA GLN A 99 4.29 -17.91 -31.91
C GLN A 99 5.06 -17.00 -30.94
N LEU A 100 4.48 -16.60 -29.80
CA LEU A 100 5.16 -15.77 -28.80
C LEU A 100 6.27 -16.51 -28.05
N THR A 101 6.25 -17.85 -28.04
CA THR A 101 7.32 -18.68 -27.47
C THR A 101 8.39 -19.05 -28.49
N LEU A 102 8.13 -18.80 -29.79
CA LEU A 102 9.11 -19.07 -30.83
C LEU A 102 10.25 -18.04 -30.77
N GLY A 103 11.45 -18.56 -30.75
CA GLY A 103 12.69 -17.81 -30.75
C GLY A 103 13.85 -18.81 -30.82
N GLU A 104 15.03 -18.32 -31.09
CA GLU A 104 16.21 -19.19 -31.06
C GLU A 104 16.53 -19.53 -29.59
N ILE A 105 16.21 -20.77 -29.19
CA ILE A 105 16.51 -21.29 -27.87
C ILE A 105 17.93 -21.87 -27.90
N LYS A 106 18.87 -21.13 -27.35
CA LYS A 106 20.27 -21.54 -27.25
C LYS A 106 20.62 -21.81 -25.80
N VAL A 107 20.57 -23.06 -25.39
CA VAL A 107 21.14 -23.52 -24.12
C VAL A 107 22.45 -24.23 -24.44
N THR A 108 23.55 -23.65 -23.96
CA THR A 108 24.87 -24.21 -24.18
C THR A 108 25.19 -25.27 -23.13
N ARG A 109 26.08 -26.21 -23.49
CA ARG A 109 26.58 -27.20 -22.51
C ARG A 109 27.22 -26.52 -21.30
N ALA A 110 27.91 -25.40 -21.47
CA ALA A 110 28.52 -24.66 -20.36
C ALA A 110 27.49 -24.16 -19.37
N GLN A 111 26.33 -23.66 -19.83
CA GLN A 111 25.24 -23.24 -18.94
C GLN A 111 24.64 -24.41 -18.16
N VAL A 112 24.52 -25.59 -18.79
CA VAL A 112 24.03 -26.78 -18.12
C VAL A 112 25.02 -27.26 -17.03
N GLU A 113 26.33 -27.27 -17.33
CA GLU A 113 27.36 -27.64 -16.34
C GLU A 113 27.42 -26.65 -15.18
N GLU A 114 27.32 -25.36 -15.45
CA GLU A 114 27.28 -24.33 -14.41
C GLU A 114 26.05 -24.51 -13.52
N ALA A 115 24.84 -24.69 -14.10
CA ALA A 115 23.62 -24.93 -13.35
C ALA A 115 23.71 -26.24 -12.53
N TYR A 116 24.34 -27.29 -13.07
CA TYR A 116 24.56 -28.54 -12.36
C TYR A 116 25.48 -28.33 -11.15
N ALA A 117 26.60 -27.63 -11.34
CA ALA A 117 27.55 -27.36 -10.26
C ALA A 117 26.92 -26.56 -9.12
N GLN A 118 26.08 -25.58 -9.44
CA GLN A 118 25.37 -24.75 -8.46
C GLN A 118 24.28 -25.50 -7.69
N ASN A 119 23.74 -26.59 -8.25
CA ASN A 119 22.61 -27.35 -7.68
C ASN A 119 22.94 -28.82 -7.40
N ALA A 120 24.23 -29.20 -7.34
CA ALA A 120 24.66 -30.59 -7.21
C ALA A 120 24.04 -31.34 -6.03
N SER A 121 23.87 -30.67 -4.89
CA SER A 121 23.25 -31.25 -3.69
C SER A 121 21.75 -31.59 -3.89
N PHE A 122 21.05 -30.80 -4.68
CA PHE A 122 19.63 -31.04 -5.00
C PHE A 122 19.45 -32.29 -5.87
N PHE A 123 20.44 -32.57 -6.72
CA PHE A 123 20.41 -33.72 -7.64
C PHE A 123 21.17 -34.95 -7.13
N ALA A 124 21.56 -34.98 -5.85
CA ALA A 124 22.38 -36.08 -5.30
C ALA A 124 21.73 -37.48 -5.43
N ALA A 125 20.40 -37.56 -5.52
CA ALA A 125 19.66 -38.82 -5.70
C ALA A 125 19.47 -39.25 -7.17
N MET A 126 19.93 -38.43 -8.16
CA MET A 126 19.81 -38.71 -9.59
C MET A 126 21.18 -39.01 -10.20
N SER A 127 21.19 -39.71 -11.32
CA SER A 127 22.44 -39.82 -12.07
C SER A 127 22.87 -38.48 -12.64
N PRO A 128 24.17 -38.22 -12.78
CA PRO A 128 24.65 -36.94 -13.32
C PRO A 128 24.08 -36.60 -14.71
N ASP A 129 23.85 -37.58 -15.54
CA ASP A 129 23.34 -37.39 -16.90
C ASP A 129 21.85 -37.05 -16.89
N GLU A 130 21.04 -37.70 -16.03
CA GLU A 130 19.62 -37.37 -15.85
C GLU A 130 19.46 -35.94 -15.27
N ALA A 131 20.30 -35.57 -14.31
CA ALA A 131 20.29 -34.23 -13.73
C ALA A 131 20.62 -33.14 -14.77
N ARG A 132 21.62 -33.38 -15.62
CA ARG A 132 21.99 -32.47 -16.71
C ARG A 132 20.88 -32.33 -17.76
N GLU A 133 20.26 -33.46 -18.15
CA GLU A 133 19.15 -33.43 -19.11
C GLU A 133 17.95 -32.67 -18.55
N ARG A 134 17.61 -32.86 -17.28
CA ARG A 134 16.56 -32.11 -16.61
C ARG A 134 16.86 -30.62 -16.58
N LEU A 135 18.09 -30.25 -16.20
CA LEU A 135 18.54 -28.84 -16.19
C LEU A 135 18.52 -28.23 -17.60
N ARG A 136 18.90 -28.99 -18.63
CA ARG A 136 18.82 -28.52 -20.01
C ARG A 136 17.37 -28.18 -20.39
N LEU A 137 16.42 -29.05 -20.09
CA LEU A 137 14.99 -28.83 -20.34
C LEU A 137 14.45 -27.63 -19.52
N ASP A 138 14.86 -27.49 -18.28
CA ASP A 138 14.45 -26.37 -17.43
C ASP A 138 15.00 -25.02 -17.96
N LEU A 139 16.25 -24.99 -18.40
CA LEU A 139 16.87 -23.80 -19.02
C LEU A 139 16.19 -23.45 -20.35
N GLU A 140 15.88 -24.44 -21.20
CA GLU A 140 15.12 -24.22 -22.43
C GLU A 140 13.72 -23.65 -22.14
N ASN A 141 13.03 -24.17 -21.13
CA ASN A 141 11.73 -23.64 -20.71
C ASN A 141 11.83 -22.20 -20.18
N GLN A 142 12.90 -21.88 -19.45
CA GLN A 142 13.16 -20.51 -19.00
C GLN A 142 13.36 -19.56 -20.20
N GLU A 143 14.12 -19.97 -21.22
CA GLU A 143 14.31 -19.15 -22.44
C GLU A 143 12.99 -18.98 -23.20
N ARG A 144 12.19 -20.06 -23.37
CA ARG A 144 10.83 -19.96 -23.94
C ARG A 144 9.96 -18.95 -23.19
N MET A 145 10.01 -18.98 -21.85
CA MET A 145 9.24 -18.05 -21.03
C MET A 145 9.74 -16.59 -21.13
N LYS A 146 11.05 -16.38 -21.34
CA LYS A 146 11.59 -15.04 -21.65
C LYS A 146 11.04 -14.51 -22.97
N HIS A 147 11.07 -15.33 -24.04
CA HIS A 147 10.48 -14.97 -25.33
C HIS A 147 8.99 -14.65 -25.22
N TYR A 148 8.23 -15.48 -24.51
CA TYR A 148 6.81 -15.25 -24.26
C TYR A 148 6.54 -13.92 -23.55
N ARG A 149 7.30 -13.63 -22.47
CA ARG A 149 7.18 -12.36 -21.74
C ARG A 149 7.51 -11.17 -22.61
N ALA A 150 8.62 -11.23 -23.33
CA ALA A 150 9.02 -10.16 -24.27
C ALA A 150 7.96 -9.93 -25.36
N GLY A 151 7.38 -11.01 -25.87
CA GLY A 151 6.27 -10.94 -26.84
C GLY A 151 5.02 -10.30 -26.25
N LEU A 152 4.62 -10.67 -25.04
CA LEU A 152 3.50 -10.03 -24.34
C LEU A 152 3.76 -8.55 -24.07
N ASP A 153 4.97 -8.17 -23.69
CA ASP A 153 5.33 -6.77 -23.45
C ASP A 153 5.27 -5.96 -24.76
N ALA A 154 5.67 -6.54 -25.87
CA ALA A 154 5.50 -5.93 -27.19
C ALA A 154 4.02 -5.75 -27.56
N LEU A 155 3.17 -6.74 -27.27
CA LEU A 155 1.73 -6.64 -27.48
C LEU A 155 1.09 -5.60 -26.57
N ARG A 156 1.49 -5.51 -25.30
CA ARG A 156 1.01 -4.47 -24.37
C ARG A 156 1.33 -3.06 -24.87
N ARG A 157 2.48 -2.85 -25.51
CA ARG A 157 2.83 -1.56 -26.14
C ARG A 157 2.02 -1.28 -27.40
N LYS A 158 1.68 -2.32 -28.16
CA LYS A 158 0.87 -2.20 -29.37
C LYS A 158 -0.58 -1.84 -29.08
N TRP A 159 -1.16 -2.48 -28.05
CA TRP A 159 -2.56 -2.29 -27.66
C TRP A 159 -2.65 -1.26 -26.54
N THR A 160 -3.48 -0.23 -26.73
CA THR A 160 -3.69 0.79 -25.70
C THR A 160 -4.42 0.19 -24.50
N VAL A 161 -3.71 0.04 -23.37
CA VAL A 161 -4.28 -0.44 -22.11
C VAL A 161 -4.46 0.75 -21.16
N ARG A 162 -5.70 1.02 -20.75
CA ARG A 162 -6.02 2.00 -19.72
C ARG A 162 -6.49 1.26 -18.47
N LEU A 163 -5.79 1.43 -17.37
CA LEU A 163 -6.13 0.80 -16.09
C LEU A 163 -6.73 1.86 -15.16
N ASN A 164 -8.00 1.73 -14.80
CA ASN A 164 -8.71 2.59 -13.86
C ASN A 164 -8.91 1.85 -12.52
N PHE A 165 -7.91 1.11 -12.08
CA PHE A 165 -7.94 0.31 -10.86
C PHE A 165 -7.05 0.96 -9.81
N ALA A 166 -7.67 1.74 -8.92
CA ALA A 166 -6.97 2.41 -7.84
C ALA A 166 -6.70 1.48 -6.65
N PRO A 167 -5.55 1.60 -5.99
CA PRO A 167 -5.34 0.95 -4.71
C PRO A 167 -6.32 1.49 -3.66
N PRO A 168 -6.67 0.69 -2.63
CA PRO A 168 -7.44 1.20 -1.51
C PRO A 168 -6.67 2.35 -0.85
N VAL A 169 -7.38 3.44 -0.55
CA VAL A 169 -6.77 4.65 0.01
C VAL A 169 -6.73 4.50 1.53
N PHE A 170 -5.60 4.07 2.07
CA PHE A 170 -5.35 4.00 3.52
C PHE A 170 -4.52 5.19 4.03
N VAL A 171 -4.24 6.17 3.20
CA VAL A 171 -3.30 7.26 3.48
C VAL A 171 -3.81 8.21 4.57
N THR A 172 -5.13 8.36 4.71
CA THR A 172 -5.75 9.27 5.69
C THR A 172 -5.56 8.83 7.14
N GLU A 173 -5.32 7.54 7.39
CA GLU A 173 -5.15 7.01 8.75
C GLU A 173 -3.69 7.04 9.22
N LEU A 174 -2.74 7.05 8.30
CA LEU A 174 -1.32 7.16 8.59
C LEU A 174 -0.87 8.59 8.86
N ASP A 175 -1.48 9.56 8.17
CA ASP A 175 -1.33 10.99 8.44
C ASP A 175 -2.54 11.47 9.26
N ASP A 176 -2.51 11.20 10.56
CA ASP A 176 -3.58 11.56 11.51
C ASP A 176 -3.64 13.08 11.80
N GLY A 177 -2.79 13.86 11.16
CA GLY A 177 -2.64 15.29 11.37
C GLY A 177 -1.98 15.67 12.70
N LEU A 178 -1.64 14.69 13.54
CA LEU A 178 -0.98 14.84 14.83
C LEU A 178 0.50 14.50 14.75
N SER A 179 0.85 13.60 13.81
CA SER A 179 2.24 13.20 13.58
C SER A 179 3.05 14.30 12.91
N PRO A 180 4.33 14.43 13.28
CA PRO A 180 5.22 15.42 12.67
C PRO A 180 5.32 15.22 11.16
N ALA A 181 5.11 16.30 10.41
CA ALA A 181 5.13 16.22 8.95
C ALA A 181 5.83 17.42 8.31
N LYS A 182 6.42 17.18 7.13
CA LYS A 182 6.97 18.20 6.20
C LYS A 182 6.22 18.11 4.87
N GLY A 183 6.02 19.24 4.21
CA GLY A 183 5.32 19.34 2.93
C GLY A 183 3.82 19.64 3.06
N PRO A 184 3.13 19.88 1.93
CA PRO A 184 1.72 20.31 1.92
C PRO A 184 0.79 19.20 2.40
N LYS A 185 -0.29 19.56 3.13
CA LYS A 185 -1.33 18.60 3.56
C LYS A 185 -2.03 17.90 2.40
N ASN A 186 -2.15 18.59 1.27
CA ASN A 186 -2.80 18.09 0.05
C ASN A 186 -1.80 17.58 -1.01
N ALA A 187 -0.60 17.21 -0.60
CA ALA A 187 0.41 16.65 -1.49
C ALA A 187 -0.13 15.46 -2.29
N ALA A 188 0.38 15.30 -3.48
CA ALA A 188 -0.01 14.19 -4.35
C ALA A 188 0.49 12.84 -3.84
N VAL A 189 1.65 12.86 -3.16
CA VAL A 189 2.30 11.67 -2.60
C VAL A 189 2.55 11.90 -1.12
N THR A 190 2.05 10.99 -0.28
CA THR A 190 2.37 10.96 1.15
C THR A 190 3.35 9.81 1.40
N ILE A 191 4.46 10.12 2.02
CA ILE A 191 5.48 9.18 2.49
C ILE A 191 5.40 9.17 4.01
N VAL A 192 5.04 8.04 4.61
CA VAL A 192 5.10 7.84 6.05
C VAL A 192 6.33 7.01 6.37
N GLU A 193 7.26 7.61 7.11
CA GLU A 193 8.48 6.97 7.58
C GLU A 193 8.25 6.36 8.97
N PHE A 194 8.49 5.07 9.13
CA PHE A 194 8.61 4.39 10.42
C PHE A 194 10.09 4.26 10.75
N SER A 195 10.51 4.92 11.82
CA SER A 195 11.93 5.17 12.08
C SER A 195 12.31 5.00 13.54
N ASP A 196 13.59 4.69 13.77
CA ASP A 196 14.22 4.51 15.06
C ASP A 196 15.52 5.33 15.11
N PHE A 197 15.66 6.18 16.10
CA PHE A 197 16.82 7.07 16.22
C PHE A 197 18.15 6.34 16.48
N GLU A 198 18.11 5.11 17.03
CA GLU A 198 19.31 4.29 17.26
C GLU A 198 19.67 3.45 16.02
N CYS A 199 18.75 3.33 15.03
CA CYS A 199 18.97 2.54 13.84
C CYS A 199 19.93 3.22 12.86
N HIS A 200 21.02 2.54 12.52
CA HIS A 200 22.01 3.03 11.57
C HIS A 200 21.43 3.33 10.17
N TYR A 201 20.54 2.45 9.69
CA TYR A 201 19.93 2.62 8.38
C TYR A 201 18.92 3.77 8.37
N CYS A 202 18.23 4.05 9.50
CA CYS A 202 17.38 5.22 9.64
C CYS A 202 18.18 6.52 9.57
N LYS A 203 19.34 6.57 10.22
CA LYS A 203 20.27 7.69 10.12
C LYS A 203 20.75 7.88 8.68
N ALA A 204 21.13 6.82 8.00
CA ALA A 204 21.65 6.87 6.63
C ALA A 204 20.62 7.39 5.63
N VAL A 205 19.34 7.01 5.76
CA VAL A 205 18.29 7.39 4.81
C VAL A 205 17.86 8.86 4.92
N GLN A 206 18.15 9.54 6.04
CA GLN A 206 17.78 10.96 6.22
C GLN A 206 18.33 11.87 5.13
N ARG A 207 19.56 11.59 4.66
CA ARG A 207 20.13 12.33 3.52
C ARG A 207 19.30 12.16 2.25
N THR A 208 18.84 10.96 2.00
CA THR A 208 18.00 10.65 0.83
C THR A 208 16.64 11.31 0.93
N LEU A 209 15.99 11.26 2.10
CA LEU A 209 14.72 11.94 2.33
C LEU A 209 14.81 13.45 2.17
N LYS A 210 15.91 14.05 2.59
CA LYS A 210 16.18 15.47 2.34
C LYS A 210 16.24 15.77 0.84
N GLN A 211 16.94 14.95 0.04
CA GLN A 211 16.99 15.10 -1.41
C GLN A 211 15.60 14.91 -2.05
N VAL A 212 14.79 13.98 -1.55
CA VAL A 212 13.41 13.78 -2.00
C VAL A 212 12.57 15.03 -1.76
N LEU A 213 12.63 15.59 -0.55
CA LEU A 213 11.89 16.82 -0.21
C LEU A 213 12.37 18.04 -0.99
N GLU A 214 13.69 18.16 -1.25
CA GLU A 214 14.24 19.23 -2.09
C GLU A 214 13.75 19.12 -3.55
N ARG A 215 13.63 17.90 -4.08
CA ARG A 215 13.22 17.66 -5.48
C ARG A 215 11.72 17.73 -5.69
N TYR A 216 10.92 17.21 -4.73
CA TYR A 216 9.48 16.99 -4.85
C TYR A 216 8.65 17.72 -3.78
N GLY A 217 9.20 18.73 -3.10
CA GLY A 217 8.61 19.33 -1.90
C GLY A 217 7.18 19.87 -2.04
N SER A 218 6.75 20.27 -3.24
CA SER A 218 5.36 20.67 -3.49
C SER A 218 4.40 19.51 -3.72
N GLU A 219 4.92 18.33 -4.04
CA GLU A 219 4.17 17.14 -4.45
C GLU A 219 4.22 16.03 -3.40
N VAL A 220 5.18 16.12 -2.46
CA VAL A 220 5.43 15.11 -1.43
C VAL A 220 5.18 15.69 -0.05
N ARG A 221 4.48 14.89 0.77
CA ARG A 221 4.34 15.07 2.22
C ARG A 221 5.06 13.93 2.91
N LEU A 222 6.01 14.24 3.78
CA LEU A 222 6.72 13.31 4.65
C LEU A 222 6.11 13.37 6.04
N VAL A 223 5.64 12.24 6.56
CA VAL A 223 5.12 12.05 7.92
C VAL A 223 6.06 11.13 8.66
N PHE A 224 6.37 11.45 9.90
CA PHE A 224 7.25 10.65 10.76
C PHE A 224 6.42 9.85 11.79
N LYS A 225 6.75 8.58 11.93
CA LYS A 225 6.20 7.66 12.93
C LYS A 225 7.33 6.99 13.69
N HIS A 226 7.20 6.94 15.00
CA HIS A 226 8.18 6.29 15.85
C HIS A 226 8.04 4.76 15.81
N LEU A 227 9.14 4.06 15.57
CA LEU A 227 9.21 2.59 15.66
C LEU A 227 10.48 2.17 16.43
N PRO A 228 10.57 2.46 17.73
CA PRO A 228 11.70 2.01 18.54
C PRO A 228 11.74 0.48 18.59
N LEU A 229 12.84 -0.14 18.14
CA LEU A 229 13.01 -1.59 18.11
C LEU A 229 13.44 -2.12 19.47
N GLU A 230 12.96 -3.31 19.86
CA GLU A 230 13.26 -3.93 21.16
C GLU A 230 14.76 -4.14 21.43
N GLY A 231 15.56 -4.37 20.38
CA GLY A 231 17.01 -4.52 20.47
C GLY A 231 17.80 -3.23 20.70
N HIS A 232 17.14 -2.05 20.57
CA HIS A 232 17.77 -0.74 20.66
C HIS A 232 17.45 -0.09 22.03
N ARG A 233 18.46 -0.08 22.90
CA ARG A 233 18.28 0.31 24.31
C ARG A 233 17.81 1.74 24.50
N ASN A 234 18.28 2.67 23.65
CA ASN A 234 17.99 4.09 23.75
C ASN A 234 16.91 4.56 22.77
N ALA A 235 16.37 3.68 21.94
CA ALA A 235 15.39 4.04 20.91
C ALA A 235 14.09 4.58 21.51
N LEU A 236 13.50 3.90 22.49
CA LEU A 236 12.29 4.36 23.16
C LEU A 236 12.51 5.68 23.94
N PRO A 237 13.56 5.85 24.73
CA PRO A 237 13.87 7.14 25.34
C PRO A 237 14.06 8.28 24.31
N ALA A 238 14.76 8.03 23.20
CA ALA A 238 14.95 9.01 22.13
C ALA A 238 13.63 9.37 21.42
N ALA A 239 12.77 8.39 21.16
CA ALA A 239 11.43 8.62 20.59
C ALA A 239 10.59 9.53 21.50
N ARG A 240 10.58 9.27 22.81
CA ARG A 240 9.89 10.12 23.79
C ARG A 240 10.50 11.53 23.86
N ALA A 241 11.82 11.64 23.77
CA ALA A 241 12.48 12.95 23.74
C ALA A 241 12.11 13.76 22.48
N ALA A 242 12.07 13.12 21.32
CA ALA A 242 11.60 13.75 20.07
C ALA A 242 10.15 14.20 20.17
N TYR A 243 9.25 13.35 20.74
CA TYR A 243 7.88 13.71 21.00
C TYR A 243 7.78 14.95 21.91
N CYS A 244 8.57 15.02 22.97
CA CYS A 244 8.60 16.18 23.87
C CYS A 244 9.18 17.44 23.20
N GLY A 245 10.02 17.28 22.19
CA GLY A 245 10.43 18.36 21.29
C GLY A 245 9.28 18.84 20.40
N ALA A 246 8.42 17.90 19.93
CA ALA A 246 7.22 18.22 19.16
C ALA A 246 6.19 19.04 19.96
N GLU A 247 5.96 18.71 21.23
CA GLU A 247 5.07 19.44 22.16
C GLU A 247 5.49 20.91 22.35
N GLN A 248 6.69 21.27 21.93
CA GLN A 248 7.22 22.63 21.92
C GLN A 248 7.56 23.13 20.50
N GLU A 249 6.91 22.56 19.48
CA GLU A 249 7.02 22.94 18.07
C GLU A 249 8.45 22.82 17.49
N ARG A 250 9.28 21.96 18.06
CA ARG A 250 10.68 21.77 17.65
C ARG A 250 11.02 20.34 17.19
N PHE A 251 10.01 19.55 16.81
CA PHE A 251 10.24 18.16 16.40
C PHE A 251 11.39 17.99 15.42
N TRP A 252 11.35 18.65 14.27
CA TRP A 252 12.31 18.41 13.20
C TRP A 252 13.73 18.84 13.56
N HIS A 253 13.88 19.89 14.36
CA HIS A 253 15.19 20.29 14.87
C HIS A 253 15.73 19.26 15.86
N PHE A 254 14.86 18.75 16.72
CA PHE A 254 15.21 17.70 17.68
C PHE A 254 15.55 16.38 16.98
N HIS A 255 14.75 16.00 16.00
CA HIS A 255 14.97 14.86 15.10
C HIS A 255 16.35 14.91 14.43
N ASP A 256 16.69 16.04 13.81
CA ASP A 256 17.94 16.21 13.10
C ASP A 256 19.13 16.16 14.08
N ALA A 257 18.98 16.72 15.29
CA ALA A 257 19.97 16.65 16.35
C ALA A 257 20.18 15.22 16.87
N LEU A 258 19.11 14.45 17.08
CA LEU A 258 19.19 13.04 17.49
C LEU A 258 19.93 12.18 16.46
N PHE A 259 19.62 12.33 15.18
CA PHE A 259 20.37 11.62 14.14
C PHE A 259 21.79 12.17 13.93
N GLY A 260 22.04 13.41 14.34
CA GLY A 260 23.37 14.06 14.28
C GLY A 260 24.31 13.60 15.38
N THR A 261 23.80 13.21 16.56
CA THR A 261 24.64 12.84 17.71
C THR A 261 25.34 11.50 17.51
N LYS A 262 26.42 11.30 18.27
CA LYS A 262 27.16 10.02 18.33
C LYS A 262 26.60 9.08 19.39
N GLU A 263 25.96 9.64 20.42
CA GLU A 263 25.44 8.89 21.55
C GLU A 263 24.01 9.33 21.85
N LEU A 264 23.16 8.37 22.16
CA LEU A 264 21.79 8.60 22.60
C LEU A 264 21.70 8.26 24.10
N SER A 265 21.52 9.29 24.92
CA SER A 265 21.37 9.12 26.36
C SER A 265 20.54 10.27 26.97
N PRO A 266 19.91 10.08 28.15
CA PRO A 266 19.10 11.13 28.77
C PRO A 266 19.82 12.47 28.93
N PRO A 267 21.12 12.54 29.36
CA PRO A 267 21.84 13.82 29.40
C PRO A 267 21.96 14.51 28.04
N VAL A 268 22.17 13.73 26.95
CA VAL A 268 22.25 14.27 25.59
C VAL A 268 20.92 14.82 25.13
N PHE A 269 19.80 14.20 25.50
CA PHE A 269 18.46 14.70 25.16
C PHE A 269 18.17 16.05 25.85
N GLU A 270 18.57 16.21 27.11
CA GLU A 270 18.45 17.49 27.82
C GLU A 270 19.38 18.56 27.23
N GLN A 271 20.59 18.18 26.84
CA GLN A 271 21.49 19.09 26.14
C GLN A 271 20.87 19.59 24.83
N ILE A 272 20.34 18.68 24.00
CA ILE A 272 19.66 19.05 22.74
C ILE A 272 18.47 19.97 23.04
N ALA A 273 17.65 19.67 24.07
CA ALA A 273 16.52 20.49 24.45
C ALA A 273 16.97 21.93 24.81
N ASN A 274 18.07 22.06 25.58
CA ASN A 274 18.63 23.35 25.94
C ASN A 274 19.18 24.12 24.74
N GLU A 275 19.96 23.45 23.86
CA GLU A 275 20.53 24.04 22.64
C GLU A 275 19.45 24.54 21.68
N LEU A 276 18.30 23.87 21.62
CA LEU A 276 17.15 24.27 20.81
C LEU A 276 16.27 25.33 21.48
N GLY A 277 16.61 25.77 22.70
CA GLY A 277 15.86 26.78 23.44
C GLY A 277 14.51 26.28 23.96
N LEU A 278 14.39 24.98 24.21
CA LEU A 278 13.18 24.42 24.84
C LEU A 278 13.10 24.79 26.32
N GLY A 279 11.89 24.88 26.85
CA GLY A 279 11.65 24.97 28.30
C GLY A 279 12.03 23.65 28.97
N VAL A 280 13.28 23.56 29.49
CA VAL A 280 13.83 22.32 30.07
C VAL A 280 12.92 21.70 31.14
N PRO A 281 12.32 22.46 32.09
CA PRO A 281 11.40 21.90 33.07
C PRO A 281 10.18 21.23 32.39
N LYS A 282 9.58 21.88 31.40
CA LYS A 282 8.44 21.34 30.62
C LYS A 282 8.85 20.11 29.83
N PHE A 283 10.05 20.09 29.27
CA PHE A 283 10.60 18.94 28.57
C PHE A 283 10.76 17.74 29.49
N GLN A 284 11.33 17.93 30.69
CA GLN A 284 11.51 16.87 31.69
C GLN A 284 10.17 16.34 32.25
N GLU A 285 9.18 17.20 32.44
CA GLU A 285 7.82 16.80 32.78
C GLU A 285 7.18 15.94 31.69
N CYS A 286 7.28 16.38 30.44
CA CYS A 286 6.81 15.62 29.29
C CYS A 286 7.48 14.23 29.21
N LEU A 287 8.78 14.12 29.40
CA LEU A 287 9.48 12.83 29.39
C LEU A 287 8.92 11.84 30.44
N LYS A 288 8.40 12.32 31.55
CA LYS A 288 7.81 11.48 32.60
C LYS A 288 6.31 11.21 32.38
N SER A 289 5.67 11.93 31.46
CA SER A 289 4.23 11.87 31.24
C SER A 289 3.78 10.54 30.61
N GLU A 290 2.57 10.12 30.93
CA GLU A 290 1.89 9.02 30.26
C GLU A 290 1.57 9.36 28.79
N GLN A 291 1.34 10.65 28.51
CA GLN A 291 1.04 11.14 27.17
C GLN A 291 2.18 10.84 26.17
N SER A 292 3.46 11.08 26.56
CA SER A 292 4.60 10.76 25.72
C SER A 292 4.75 9.26 25.46
N ARG A 293 4.34 8.41 26.42
CA ARG A 293 4.33 6.96 26.26
C ARG A 293 3.23 6.52 25.30
N THR A 294 2.02 7.02 25.52
CA THR A 294 0.84 6.67 24.70
C THR A 294 1.04 7.06 23.24
N ALA A 295 1.67 8.20 22.96
CA ALA A 295 1.96 8.64 21.60
C ALA A 295 2.86 7.63 20.85
N ILE A 296 3.91 7.13 21.52
CA ILE A 296 4.80 6.13 20.91
C ILE A 296 4.08 4.78 20.74
N VAL A 297 3.26 4.37 21.72
CA VAL A 297 2.46 3.14 21.62
C VAL A 297 1.52 3.20 20.41
N LYS A 298 0.87 4.35 20.15
CA LYS A 298 0.01 4.55 18.99
C LYS A 298 0.76 4.37 17.68
N ASP A 299 1.98 4.87 17.57
CA ASP A 299 2.81 4.67 16.38
C ASP A 299 3.22 3.19 16.20
N LEU A 300 3.55 2.49 17.31
CA LEU A 300 3.82 1.05 17.30
C LEU A 300 2.61 0.22 16.87
N GLU A 301 1.42 0.58 17.35
CA GLU A 301 0.17 -0.04 16.92
C GLU A 301 -0.06 0.17 15.42
N THR A 302 0.15 1.40 14.94
CA THR A 302 0.08 1.72 13.51
C THR A 302 1.06 0.88 12.70
N ALA A 303 2.32 0.74 13.15
CA ALA A 303 3.30 -0.12 12.48
C ALA A 303 2.83 -1.59 12.39
N ARG A 304 2.25 -2.12 13.47
CA ARG A 304 1.68 -3.49 13.51
C ARG A 304 0.54 -3.67 12.52
N LEU A 305 -0.33 -2.66 12.35
CA LEU A 305 -1.42 -2.69 11.37
C LEU A 305 -0.89 -2.93 9.95
N PHE A 306 0.24 -2.30 9.63
CA PHE A 306 0.89 -2.42 8.33
C PHE A 306 1.93 -3.55 8.27
N ARG A 307 2.03 -4.39 9.32
CA ARG A 307 3.04 -5.46 9.45
C ARG A 307 4.46 -4.96 9.23
N ILE A 308 4.73 -3.79 9.79
CA ILE A 308 6.04 -3.17 9.76
C ILE A 308 6.77 -3.55 11.05
N GLU A 309 7.83 -4.34 10.91
CA GLU A 309 8.60 -4.91 12.01
C GLU A 309 10.08 -4.48 11.99
N SER A 310 10.47 -3.71 10.99
CA SER A 310 11.86 -3.27 10.81
C SER A 310 11.94 -1.80 10.41
N THR A 311 13.09 -1.17 10.70
CA THR A 311 13.37 0.23 10.37
C THR A 311 14.60 0.39 9.50
N PRO A 312 14.63 1.41 8.62
CA PRO A 312 13.50 2.24 8.25
C PRO A 312 12.50 1.45 7.40
N SER A 313 11.23 1.78 7.54
CA SER A 313 10.17 1.32 6.63
C SER A 313 9.31 2.49 6.20
N PHE A 314 8.77 2.43 5.02
CA PHE A 314 7.99 3.51 4.42
C PHE A 314 6.63 3.03 3.97
N VAL A 315 5.62 3.89 4.10
CA VAL A 315 4.35 3.69 3.41
C VAL A 315 4.15 4.86 2.46
N VAL A 316 4.19 4.57 1.16
CA VAL A 316 4.01 5.57 0.10
C VAL A 316 2.64 5.39 -0.52
N ASN A 317 1.72 6.33 -0.28
CA ASN A 317 0.32 6.24 -0.72
C ASN A 317 -0.32 4.87 -0.45
N GLY A 318 -0.08 4.30 0.74
CA GLY A 318 -0.61 3.00 1.15
C GLY A 318 0.25 1.79 0.76
N LYS A 319 1.33 1.95 -0.01
CA LYS A 319 2.24 0.88 -0.39
C LYS A 319 3.39 0.78 0.60
N VAL A 320 3.49 -0.35 1.29
CA VAL A 320 4.58 -0.63 2.23
C VAL A 320 5.87 -0.95 1.48
N ILE A 321 6.97 -0.31 1.87
CA ILE A 321 8.33 -0.52 1.36
C ILE A 321 9.26 -0.62 2.56
N GLN A 322 9.99 -1.72 2.68
CA GLN A 322 10.90 -1.96 3.80
C GLN A 322 12.35 -1.68 3.41
N GLY A 323 13.12 -1.19 4.39
CA GLY A 323 14.54 -0.92 4.24
C GLY A 323 14.89 0.47 3.74
N ALA A 324 16.18 0.81 3.81
CA ALA A 324 16.70 2.10 3.35
C ALA A 324 16.72 2.14 1.83
N LEU A 325 15.89 3.01 1.25
CA LEU A 325 15.80 3.22 -0.19
C LEU A 325 16.86 4.22 -0.68
N SER A 326 17.36 4.00 -1.89
CA SER A 326 18.14 5.00 -2.62
C SER A 326 17.25 6.13 -3.13
N PHE A 327 17.84 7.28 -3.51
CA PHE A 327 17.10 8.37 -4.14
C PHE A 327 16.41 7.90 -5.44
N ALA A 328 17.08 7.08 -6.24
CA ALA A 328 16.51 6.55 -7.49
C ALA A 328 15.29 5.64 -7.25
N ASP A 329 15.28 4.86 -6.14
CA ASP A 329 14.14 4.03 -5.78
C ASP A 329 12.96 4.88 -5.32
N PHE A 330 13.19 5.90 -4.48
CA PHE A 330 12.15 6.86 -4.10
C PHE A 330 11.60 7.60 -5.33
N GLN A 331 12.48 8.09 -6.21
CA GLN A 331 12.09 8.75 -7.43
C GLN A 331 11.15 7.89 -8.28
N LYS A 332 11.51 6.63 -8.51
CA LYS A 332 10.69 5.68 -9.28
C LYS A 332 9.29 5.50 -8.67
N VAL A 333 9.22 5.35 -7.35
CA VAL A 333 7.92 5.18 -6.67
C VAL A 333 7.10 6.45 -6.72
N ILE A 334 7.70 7.62 -6.44
CA ILE A 334 7.02 8.92 -6.46
C ILE A 334 6.49 9.23 -7.86
N GLU A 335 7.30 9.08 -8.89
CA GLU A 335 6.89 9.36 -10.27
C GLU A 335 5.78 8.41 -10.74
N GLN A 336 5.80 7.16 -10.30
CA GLN A 336 4.71 6.21 -10.55
C GLN A 336 3.39 6.68 -9.90
N GLU A 337 3.42 7.13 -8.65
CA GLU A 337 2.24 7.64 -7.94
C GLU A 337 1.70 8.93 -8.58
N LEU A 338 2.58 9.86 -8.95
CA LEU A 338 2.22 11.10 -9.63
C LEU A 338 1.54 10.83 -10.99
N SER A 339 2.08 9.90 -11.77
CA SER A 339 1.52 9.54 -13.07
C SER A 339 0.14 8.88 -12.96
N GLN A 340 -0.06 8.01 -11.97
CA GLN A 340 -1.36 7.38 -11.69
C GLN A 340 -2.41 8.43 -11.33
N ARG A 341 -2.06 9.40 -10.48
CA ARG A 341 -2.98 10.47 -10.07
C ARG A 341 -3.31 11.43 -11.22
N ALA A 342 -2.38 11.71 -12.11
CA ALA A 342 -2.64 12.51 -13.32
C ALA A 342 -3.65 11.82 -14.23
N THR A 343 -3.52 10.52 -14.42
CA THR A 343 -4.44 9.71 -15.23
C THR A 343 -5.85 9.66 -14.61
N GLN A 344 -5.95 9.56 -13.29
CA GLN A 344 -7.23 9.57 -12.57
C GLN A 344 -7.96 10.91 -12.69
N LYS A 345 -7.26 12.04 -12.61
CA LYS A 345 -7.84 13.38 -12.81
C LYS A 345 -8.39 13.56 -14.21
N GLN A 346 -7.72 13.06 -15.23
CA GLN A 346 -8.20 13.15 -16.62
C GLN A 346 -9.46 12.31 -16.88
N SER A 347 -9.60 11.16 -16.19
CA SER A 347 -10.77 10.27 -16.32
C SER A 347 -12.00 10.76 -15.57
N SER A 348 -11.86 11.64 -14.57
CA SER A 348 -12.96 12.23 -13.80
C SER A 348 -13.50 13.54 -14.39
N THR A 349 -12.85 14.09 -15.42
CA THR A 349 -13.24 15.35 -16.08
C THR A 349 -13.89 15.13 -17.46
N ASN A 350 -13.97 13.88 -17.91
CA ASN A 350 -14.70 13.43 -19.10
C ASN A 350 -15.93 12.61 -18.73
#